data_3f82dad85435fa053420de54a096c156
#
_entry.id   3f82dad85435fa053420de54a096c156
#
_cell.length_a   1.000
_cell.length_b   1.000
_cell.length_c   1.000
_cell.angle_alpha   90.00
_cell.angle_beta   90.00
_cell.angle_gamma   90.00
#
_symmetry.space_group_name_H-M   'P 1'
#
loop_
_entity.id
_entity.type
_entity.pdbx_description
1 polymer ?
#
loop_
_entity_poly.entity_id
_entity_poly.type
_entity_poly.pdbx_seq_one_letter_code
_entity_poly.pdbx_strand_id
1 'polypeptide(L)'
;VGVRQTHRRFPRAYDDTFRSLLSTAAALLLTAGGVTILALTGAANPTDLLGSAARLLSVLCVFWTLFAVIYLSWTHVQFARCPRGELRRIADVQHHRRPSGAELLLGFGSTGTGTVSAALIALIGALGSAVIGIGPHDVGRVVIVLLTVASSWATMVYAFALRYLRLDAAGERISFDIDEAPGFEDFLSMSVLVSSVGALSAGTPRTGTALRAVRAHTLFAFVFNAFLVAMTVSLVVGLVTG
;
A
#
# COMPACT_ATOMS: atom_id res chain seq x y z
N VAL A 1 -22.24 -34.20 -16.66
CA VAL A 1 -22.75 -33.94 -15.31
C VAL A 1 -22.22 -32.59 -14.92
N GLY A 2 -23.08 -31.53 -15.06
CA GLY A 2 -22.71 -30.15 -14.76
C GLY A 2 -22.61 -29.97 -13.24
N VAL A 3 -21.39 -29.79 -12.75
CA VAL A 3 -21.16 -29.34 -11.39
C VAL A 3 -21.65 -27.90 -11.29
N ARG A 4 -22.81 -27.68 -10.65
CA ARG A 4 -23.24 -26.36 -10.24
C ARG A 4 -22.18 -25.77 -9.30
N GLN A 5 -21.34 -24.89 -9.82
CA GLN A 5 -20.49 -24.02 -8.99
C GLN A 5 -21.44 -23.15 -8.15
N THR A 6 -21.70 -23.57 -6.93
CA THR A 6 -22.35 -22.72 -5.94
C THR A 6 -21.41 -21.53 -5.72
N HIS A 7 -21.78 -20.37 -6.23
CA HIS A 7 -21.14 -19.07 -5.92
C HIS A 7 -21.26 -18.83 -4.40
N ARG A 8 -20.42 -19.49 -3.61
CA ARG A 8 -20.28 -19.19 -2.19
C ARG A 8 -19.63 -17.79 -2.11
N ARG A 9 -20.44 -16.81 -1.77
CA ARG A 9 -19.97 -15.44 -1.49
C ARG A 9 -18.93 -15.52 -0.35
N PHE A 10 -17.71 -15.08 -0.60
CA PHE A 10 -16.72 -14.93 0.46
C PHE A 10 -17.08 -13.71 1.34
N PRO A 11 -16.67 -13.69 2.62
CA PRO A 11 -16.98 -12.58 3.52
C PRO A 11 -16.48 -11.24 2.95
N ARG A 12 -17.31 -10.20 3.02
CA ARG A 12 -17.00 -8.85 2.50
C ARG A 12 -15.69 -8.28 3.05
N ALA A 13 -15.29 -8.72 4.25
CA ALA A 13 -14.03 -8.31 4.87
C ALA A 13 -12.78 -8.65 4.05
N TYR A 14 -12.83 -9.68 3.20
CA TYR A 14 -11.74 -10.04 2.28
C TYR A 14 -11.83 -9.33 0.93
N ASP A 15 -12.90 -8.56 0.68
CA ASP A 15 -13.03 -7.76 -0.53
C ASP A 15 -12.13 -6.53 -0.43
N ASP A 16 -11.19 -6.42 -1.35
CA ASP A 16 -10.20 -5.33 -1.39
C ASP A 16 -10.86 -3.96 -1.59
N THR A 17 -11.87 -3.90 -2.47
CA THR A 17 -12.65 -2.70 -2.74
C THR A 17 -13.39 -2.23 -1.49
N PHE A 18 -14.00 -3.15 -0.74
CA PHE A 18 -14.72 -2.82 0.49
C PHE A 18 -13.76 -2.26 1.55
N ARG A 19 -12.59 -2.90 1.74
CA ARG A 19 -11.58 -2.42 2.70
C ARG A 19 -11.03 -1.06 2.31
N SER A 20 -10.69 -0.86 1.02
CA SER A 20 -10.14 0.40 0.55
C SER A 20 -11.14 1.54 0.68
N LEU A 21 -12.41 1.34 0.32
CA LEU A 21 -13.46 2.35 0.47
C LEU A 21 -13.69 2.74 1.93
N LEU A 22 -13.77 1.76 2.83
CA LEU A 22 -14.00 2.04 4.25
C LEU A 22 -12.79 2.71 4.89
N SER A 23 -11.57 2.29 4.53
CA SER A 23 -10.33 2.94 4.99
C SER A 23 -10.21 4.37 4.45
N THR A 24 -10.62 4.61 3.20
CA THR A 24 -10.69 5.96 2.61
C THR A 24 -11.67 6.84 3.36
N ALA A 25 -12.89 6.35 3.62
CA ALA A 25 -13.91 7.09 4.37
C ALA A 25 -13.43 7.43 5.80
N ALA A 26 -12.83 6.47 6.50
CA ALA A 26 -12.26 6.68 7.83
C ALA A 26 -11.12 7.70 7.81
N ALA A 27 -10.19 7.60 6.85
CA ALA A 27 -9.08 8.54 6.70
C ALA A 27 -9.57 9.95 6.37
N LEU A 28 -10.59 10.09 5.51
CA LEU A 28 -11.20 11.39 5.21
C LEU A 28 -11.85 12.02 6.45
N LEU A 29 -12.60 11.24 7.23
CA LEU A 29 -13.24 11.72 8.45
C LEU A 29 -12.20 12.16 9.49
N LEU A 30 -11.14 11.39 9.68
CA LEU A 30 -10.05 11.74 10.61
C LEU A 30 -9.28 12.98 10.16
N THR A 31 -8.98 13.09 8.87
CA THR A 31 -8.29 14.26 8.31
C THR A 31 -9.15 15.52 8.42
N ALA A 32 -10.43 15.43 8.02
CA ALA A 32 -11.37 16.54 8.13
C ALA A 32 -11.59 16.96 9.59
N GLY A 33 -11.74 15.97 10.49
CA GLY A 33 -11.84 16.22 11.94
C GLY A 33 -10.61 16.93 12.49
N GLY A 34 -9.41 16.50 12.11
CA GLY A 34 -8.16 17.16 12.50
C GLY A 34 -8.08 18.60 12.01
N VAL A 35 -8.41 18.86 10.75
CA VAL A 35 -8.46 20.22 10.18
C VAL A 35 -9.49 21.08 10.92
N THR A 36 -10.67 20.53 11.24
CA THR A 36 -11.72 21.25 11.98
C THR A 36 -11.27 21.58 13.40
N ILE A 37 -10.62 20.66 14.11
CA ILE A 37 -10.08 20.92 15.45
C ILE A 37 -9.03 22.01 15.41
N LEU A 38 -8.10 21.98 14.44
CA LEU A 38 -7.09 23.03 14.28
C LEU A 38 -7.72 24.41 14.02
N ALA A 39 -8.81 24.45 13.25
CA ALA A 39 -9.57 25.66 12.99
C ALA A 39 -10.27 26.19 14.25
N LEU A 40 -10.95 25.31 15.00
CA LEU A 40 -11.69 25.70 16.21
C LEU A 40 -10.76 26.13 17.36
N THR A 41 -9.57 25.57 17.46
CA THR A 41 -8.55 25.96 18.44
C THR A 41 -7.79 27.21 18.06
N GLY A 42 -8.04 27.78 16.87
CA GLY A 42 -7.30 28.93 16.34
C GLY A 42 -5.84 28.62 15.98
N ALA A 43 -5.45 27.34 15.99
CA ALA A 43 -4.10 26.93 15.67
C ALA A 43 -3.79 27.03 14.15
N ALA A 44 -4.83 27.03 13.32
CA ALA A 44 -4.70 27.28 11.88
C ALA A 44 -6.02 27.75 11.27
N ASN A 45 -5.95 28.67 10.30
CA ASN A 45 -7.12 29.04 9.51
C ASN A 45 -7.35 28.03 8.37
N PRO A 46 -8.57 27.52 8.16
CA PRO A 46 -8.86 26.57 7.07
C PRO A 46 -8.53 27.14 5.69
N THR A 47 -8.75 28.42 5.47
CA THR A 47 -8.39 29.13 4.23
C THR A 47 -6.89 29.11 3.97
N ASP A 48 -6.08 29.21 5.01
CA ASP A 48 -4.63 29.13 4.92
C ASP A 48 -4.14 27.71 4.70
N LEU A 49 -4.79 26.71 5.32
CA LEU A 49 -4.45 25.30 5.14
C LEU A 49 -4.68 24.81 3.71
N LEU A 50 -5.75 25.29 3.06
CA LEU A 50 -6.12 24.90 1.70
C LEU A 50 -5.63 25.88 0.63
N GLY A 51 -5.30 27.11 1.00
CA GLY A 51 -4.85 28.17 0.09
C GLY A 51 -3.38 28.10 -0.31
N SER A 52 -2.56 27.35 0.44
CA SER A 52 -1.13 27.15 0.14
C SER A 52 -0.88 25.73 -0.38
N ALA A 53 -0.24 25.62 -1.56
CA ALA A 53 0.11 24.32 -2.15
C ALA A 53 0.91 23.43 -1.18
N ALA A 54 1.83 24.00 -0.42
CA ALA A 54 2.63 23.27 0.55
C ALA A 54 1.80 22.69 1.69
N ARG A 55 0.83 23.46 2.21
CA ARG A 55 -0.06 23.00 3.28
C ARG A 55 -1.08 21.97 2.78
N LEU A 56 -1.63 22.20 1.60
CA LEU A 56 -2.52 21.22 0.95
C LEU A 56 -1.81 19.88 0.75
N LEU A 57 -0.57 19.88 0.25
CA LEU A 57 0.23 18.66 0.13
C LEU A 57 0.46 17.98 1.48
N SER A 58 0.69 18.73 2.55
CA SER A 58 0.82 18.17 3.90
C SER A 58 -0.47 17.50 4.37
N VAL A 59 -1.63 18.11 4.13
CA VAL A 59 -2.94 17.52 4.44
C VAL A 59 -3.15 16.22 3.65
N LEU A 60 -2.79 16.21 2.36
CA LEU A 60 -2.87 15.00 1.52
C LEU A 60 -1.91 13.91 2.00
N CYS A 61 -0.71 14.26 2.47
CA CYS A 61 0.24 13.33 3.07
C CYS A 61 -0.31 12.71 4.37
N VAL A 62 -0.94 13.50 5.23
CA VAL A 62 -1.61 13.01 6.45
C VAL A 62 -2.76 12.07 6.08
N PHE A 63 -3.62 12.49 5.15
CA PHE A 63 -4.71 11.64 4.65
C PHE A 63 -4.19 10.29 4.13
N TRP A 64 -3.16 10.31 3.28
CA TRP A 64 -2.56 9.09 2.73
C TRP A 64 -2.00 8.18 3.83
N THR A 65 -1.26 8.74 4.79
CA THR A 65 -0.68 7.99 5.90
C THR A 65 -1.76 7.32 6.74
N LEU A 66 -2.83 8.06 7.09
CA LEU A 66 -3.97 7.51 7.83
C LEU A 66 -4.68 6.40 7.03
N PHE A 67 -4.94 6.63 5.75
CA PHE A 67 -5.49 5.60 4.86
C PHE A 67 -4.64 4.33 4.87
N ALA A 68 -3.33 4.48 4.64
CA ALA A 68 -2.42 3.35 4.57
C ALA A 68 -2.36 2.58 5.90
N VAL A 69 -2.26 3.27 7.03
CA VAL A 69 -2.24 2.64 8.36
C VAL A 69 -3.51 1.83 8.60
N ILE A 70 -4.69 2.41 8.36
CA ILE A 70 -5.97 1.72 8.56
C ILE A 70 -6.09 0.52 7.62
N TYR A 71 -5.85 0.72 6.33
CA TYR A 71 -5.97 -0.30 5.30
C TYR A 71 -5.00 -1.47 5.51
N LEU A 72 -3.72 -1.17 5.79
CA LEU A 72 -2.69 -2.19 5.97
C LEU A 72 -2.87 -2.96 7.28
N SER A 73 -3.21 -2.28 8.38
CA SER A 73 -3.50 -2.94 9.66
C SER A 73 -4.69 -3.89 9.54
N TRP A 74 -5.76 -3.44 8.89
CA TRP A 74 -6.93 -4.30 8.65
C TRP A 74 -6.56 -5.49 7.75
N THR A 75 -5.85 -5.24 6.65
CA THR A 75 -5.38 -6.28 5.74
C THR A 75 -4.52 -7.30 6.47
N HIS A 76 -3.54 -6.84 7.26
CA HIS A 76 -2.67 -7.72 8.03
C HIS A 76 -3.46 -8.62 9.00
N VAL A 77 -4.28 -8.01 9.85
CA VAL A 77 -5.08 -8.77 10.84
C VAL A 77 -5.99 -9.79 10.16
N GLN A 78 -6.61 -9.42 9.04
CA GLN A 78 -7.54 -10.27 8.32
C GLN A 78 -6.86 -11.47 7.67
N PHE A 79 -5.71 -11.26 7.02
CA PHE A 79 -5.02 -12.32 6.27
C PHE A 79 -4.09 -13.16 7.16
N ALA A 80 -3.42 -12.56 8.16
CA ALA A 80 -2.55 -13.28 9.08
C ALA A 80 -3.31 -14.26 9.98
N ARG A 81 -4.57 -13.94 10.34
CA ARG A 81 -5.42 -14.81 11.16
C ARG A 81 -6.23 -15.82 10.35
N CYS A 82 -6.16 -15.78 9.02
CA CYS A 82 -6.93 -16.68 8.16
C CYS A 82 -6.28 -18.07 8.15
N PRO A 83 -7.04 -19.17 8.40
CA PRO A 83 -6.52 -20.52 8.25
C PRO A 83 -6.01 -20.77 6.83
N ARG A 84 -4.85 -21.44 6.68
CA ARG A 84 -4.15 -21.63 5.41
C ARG A 84 -5.03 -22.19 4.29
N GLY A 85 -5.90 -23.15 4.59
CA GLY A 85 -6.82 -23.76 3.60
C GLY A 85 -7.90 -22.78 3.11
N GLU A 86 -8.43 -21.95 4.01
CA GLU A 86 -9.41 -20.93 3.66
C GLU A 86 -8.75 -19.75 2.92
N LEU A 87 -7.54 -19.38 3.32
CA LEU A 87 -6.73 -18.35 2.70
C LEU A 87 -6.51 -18.63 1.21
N ARG A 88 -6.08 -19.85 0.88
CA ARG A 88 -5.86 -20.28 -0.51
C ARG A 88 -7.15 -20.25 -1.34
N ARG A 89 -8.26 -20.69 -0.75
CA ARG A 89 -9.57 -20.63 -1.42
C ARG A 89 -10.04 -19.21 -1.71
N ILE A 90 -9.87 -18.30 -0.74
CA ILE A 90 -10.22 -16.88 -0.91
C ILE A 90 -9.35 -16.25 -2.01
N ALA A 91 -8.05 -16.52 -1.98
CA ALA A 91 -7.10 -15.99 -2.95
C ALA A 91 -7.39 -16.48 -4.38
N ASP A 92 -7.77 -17.76 -4.56
CA ASP A 92 -8.18 -18.34 -5.84
C ASP A 92 -9.43 -17.66 -6.39
N VAL A 93 -10.46 -17.48 -5.57
CA VAL A 93 -11.68 -16.75 -5.95
C VAL A 93 -11.38 -15.30 -6.35
N GLN A 94 -10.48 -14.63 -5.61
CA GLN A 94 -10.07 -13.26 -5.92
C GLN A 94 -9.28 -13.18 -7.24
N HIS A 95 -8.47 -14.18 -7.56
CA HIS A 95 -7.71 -14.23 -8.81
C HIS A 95 -8.63 -14.28 -10.03
N HIS A 96 -9.70 -15.08 -9.96
CA HIS A 96 -10.63 -15.28 -11.07
C HIS A 96 -11.75 -14.23 -11.16
N ARG A 97 -11.83 -13.33 -10.19
CA ARG A 97 -12.83 -12.23 -10.20
C ARG A 97 -12.48 -11.21 -11.28
N ARG A 98 -13.42 -10.94 -12.18
CA ARG A 98 -13.30 -9.82 -13.12
C ARG A 98 -13.52 -8.50 -12.38
N PRO A 99 -12.69 -7.48 -12.59
CA PRO A 99 -12.91 -6.16 -12.02
C PRO A 99 -14.24 -5.58 -12.50
N SER A 100 -14.97 -4.93 -11.62
CA SER A 100 -16.17 -4.18 -11.99
C SER A 100 -15.79 -2.91 -12.76
N GLY A 101 -16.71 -2.36 -13.58
CA GLY A 101 -16.45 -1.11 -14.30
C GLY A 101 -16.07 0.06 -13.38
N ALA A 102 -16.63 0.12 -12.16
CA ALA A 102 -16.29 1.11 -11.15
C ALA A 102 -14.86 0.92 -10.60
N GLU A 103 -14.42 -0.32 -10.41
CA GLU A 103 -13.05 -0.64 -9.98
C GLU A 103 -12.03 -0.22 -11.04
N LEU A 104 -12.35 -0.39 -12.33
CA LEU A 104 -11.51 0.07 -13.44
C LEU A 104 -11.44 1.61 -13.51
N LEU A 105 -12.56 2.31 -13.29
CA LEU A 105 -12.64 3.77 -13.33
C LEU A 105 -11.88 4.44 -12.17
N LEU A 106 -11.89 3.80 -11.00
CA LEU A 106 -11.20 4.28 -9.79
C LEU A 106 -9.72 3.82 -9.72
N GLY A 107 -9.21 3.11 -10.73
CA GLY A 107 -7.85 2.59 -10.75
C GLY A 107 -7.60 1.43 -9.77
N PHE A 108 -8.65 0.91 -9.11
CA PHE A 108 -8.59 -0.22 -8.19
C PHE A 108 -8.75 -1.57 -8.89
N GLY A 109 -8.54 -1.63 -10.19
CA GLY A 109 -8.72 -2.85 -10.99
C GLY A 109 -7.87 -4.02 -10.49
N SER A 110 -8.52 -5.07 -10.21
CA SER A 110 -8.31 -6.49 -9.89
C SER A 110 -6.91 -7.06 -9.53
N THR A 111 -5.82 -6.32 -9.54
CA THR A 111 -4.46 -6.92 -9.44
C THR A 111 -3.49 -6.20 -8.52
N GLY A 112 -3.95 -5.35 -7.61
CA GLY A 112 -3.04 -4.56 -6.76
C GLY A 112 -2.32 -3.41 -7.49
N THR A 113 -2.48 -3.30 -8.83
CA THR A 113 -1.87 -2.22 -9.62
C THR A 113 -2.41 -0.86 -9.23
N GLY A 114 -3.70 -0.74 -8.92
CA GLY A 114 -4.31 0.52 -8.45
C GLY A 114 -3.71 0.97 -7.12
N THR A 115 -3.52 0.06 -6.18
CA THR A 115 -2.92 0.36 -4.87
C THR A 115 -1.45 0.78 -5.01
N VAL A 116 -0.69 0.13 -5.90
CA VAL A 116 0.70 0.51 -6.20
C VAL A 116 0.76 1.87 -6.90
N SER A 117 -0.15 2.13 -7.84
CA SER A 117 -0.23 3.44 -8.52
C SER A 117 -0.58 4.56 -7.53
N ALA A 118 -1.53 4.32 -6.61
CA ALA A 118 -1.87 5.28 -5.56
C ALA A 118 -0.68 5.53 -4.61
N ALA A 119 0.08 4.49 -4.27
CA ALA A 119 1.31 4.63 -3.47
C ALA A 119 2.39 5.44 -4.18
N LEU A 120 2.54 5.28 -5.51
CA LEU A 120 3.45 6.10 -6.31
C LEU A 120 3.00 7.57 -6.38
N ILE A 121 1.70 7.82 -6.54
CA ILE A 121 1.16 9.19 -6.52
C ILE A 121 1.40 9.85 -5.17
N ALA A 122 1.18 9.14 -4.07
CA ALA A 122 1.46 9.63 -2.73
C ALA A 122 2.95 9.91 -2.51
N LEU A 123 3.84 9.07 -3.05
CA LEU A 123 5.28 9.28 -3.01
C LEU A 123 5.68 10.55 -3.78
N ILE A 124 5.11 10.79 -4.97
CA ILE A 124 5.34 12.02 -5.74
C ILE A 124 4.82 13.24 -4.98
N GLY A 125 3.64 13.13 -4.33
CA GLY A 125 3.08 14.18 -3.47
C GLY A 125 3.98 14.49 -2.28
N ALA A 126 4.55 13.47 -1.64
CA ALA A 126 5.52 13.61 -0.55
C ALA A 126 6.80 14.33 -1.02
N LEU A 127 7.32 13.96 -2.20
CA LEU A 127 8.46 14.63 -2.80
C LEU A 127 8.15 16.09 -3.11
N GLY A 128 6.98 16.38 -3.71
CA GLY A 128 6.52 17.74 -3.95
C GLY A 128 6.44 18.57 -2.65
N SER A 129 5.91 17.99 -1.57
CA SER A 129 5.86 18.64 -0.25
C SER A 129 7.26 18.91 0.32
N ALA A 130 8.22 18.01 0.08
CA ALA A 130 9.60 18.21 0.52
C ALA A 130 10.31 19.32 -0.25
N VAL A 131 10.07 19.46 -1.56
CA VAL A 131 10.72 20.44 -2.44
C VAL A 131 10.12 21.84 -2.26
N ILE A 132 8.81 21.98 -2.06
CA ILE A 132 8.09 23.29 -2.05
C ILE A 132 8.29 24.08 -0.73
N GLY A 133 9.14 23.62 0.17
CA GLY A 133 9.54 24.46 1.30
C GLY A 133 9.37 23.82 2.66
N ILE A 134 10.27 22.92 2.99
CA ILE A 134 10.57 22.60 4.37
C ILE A 134 11.46 23.74 4.88
N GLY A 135 10.90 24.62 5.74
CA GLY A 135 11.69 25.63 6.43
C GLY A 135 12.65 24.98 7.44
N PRO A 136 13.75 25.66 7.77
CA PRO A 136 14.75 25.17 8.71
C PRO A 136 14.15 25.02 10.09
N HIS A 137 13.42 24.22 10.55
CA HIS A 137 12.76 23.90 11.84
C HIS A 137 11.36 23.29 11.71
N ASP A 138 10.90 22.98 10.48
CA ASP A 138 9.58 22.35 10.28
C ASP A 138 9.64 20.81 10.48
N VAL A 139 10.05 20.41 11.70
CA VAL A 139 10.17 18.98 12.08
C VAL A 139 8.84 18.23 11.85
N GLY A 140 7.72 18.89 12.08
CA GLY A 140 6.40 18.28 11.89
C GLY A 140 6.19 17.86 10.43
N ARG A 141 6.55 18.72 9.49
CA ARG A 141 6.42 18.41 8.04
C ARG A 141 7.37 17.31 7.62
N VAL A 142 8.62 17.33 8.11
CA VAL A 142 9.60 16.27 7.86
C VAL A 142 9.03 14.91 8.29
N VAL A 143 8.48 14.83 9.51
CA VAL A 143 7.87 13.59 10.03
C VAL A 143 6.70 13.13 9.15
N ILE A 144 5.80 14.04 8.75
CA ILE A 144 4.65 13.70 7.87
C ILE A 144 5.14 13.14 6.53
N VAL A 145 6.15 13.77 5.92
CA VAL A 145 6.73 13.31 4.65
C VAL A 145 7.34 11.92 4.80
N LEU A 146 8.14 11.68 5.84
CA LEU A 146 8.74 10.37 6.11
C LEU A 146 7.69 9.29 6.36
N LEU A 147 6.64 9.59 7.12
CA LEU A 147 5.52 8.67 7.33
C LEU A 147 4.78 8.35 6.03
N THR A 148 4.61 9.35 5.16
CA THR A 148 4.01 9.14 3.83
C THR A 148 4.84 8.22 2.97
N VAL A 149 6.15 8.38 2.95
CA VAL A 149 7.08 7.51 2.20
C VAL A 149 7.07 6.09 2.76
N ALA A 150 7.19 5.95 4.08
CA ALA A 150 7.17 4.65 4.75
C ALA A 150 5.85 3.91 4.50
N SER A 151 4.71 4.60 4.61
CA SER A 151 3.39 4.02 4.36
C SER A 151 3.18 3.66 2.88
N SER A 152 3.73 4.44 1.94
CA SER A 152 3.69 4.14 0.52
C SER A 152 4.53 2.88 0.19
N TRP A 153 5.73 2.76 0.79
CA TRP A 153 6.55 1.56 0.66
C TRP A 153 5.83 0.32 1.23
N ALA A 154 5.29 0.42 2.44
CA ALA A 154 4.54 -0.66 3.05
C ALA A 154 3.32 -1.07 2.20
N THR A 155 2.62 -0.11 1.60
CA THR A 155 1.49 -0.37 0.70
C THR A 155 1.92 -1.18 -0.53
N MET A 156 3.06 -0.86 -1.13
CA MET A 156 3.63 -1.64 -2.22
C MET A 156 3.96 -3.07 -1.77
N VAL A 157 4.61 -3.23 -0.63
CA VAL A 157 4.96 -4.55 -0.07
C VAL A 157 3.71 -5.42 0.09
N TYR A 158 2.66 -4.90 0.72
CA TYR A 158 1.41 -5.65 0.93
C TYR A 158 0.69 -5.97 -0.37
N ALA A 159 0.69 -5.05 -1.33
CA ALA A 159 0.08 -5.28 -2.65
C ALA A 159 0.75 -6.45 -3.38
N PHE A 160 2.08 -6.53 -3.33
CA PHE A 160 2.81 -7.65 -3.95
C PHE A 160 2.69 -8.95 -3.15
N ALA A 161 2.65 -8.91 -1.82
CA ALA A 161 2.38 -10.09 -0.99
C ALA A 161 1.03 -10.72 -1.34
N LEU A 162 -0.03 -9.92 -1.42
CA LEU A 162 -1.35 -10.37 -1.85
C LEU A 162 -1.37 -10.87 -3.31
N ARG A 163 -0.58 -10.25 -4.19
CA ARG A 163 -0.44 -10.70 -5.58
C ARG A 163 0.23 -12.07 -5.66
N TYR A 164 1.31 -12.30 -4.90
CA TYR A 164 1.98 -13.61 -4.83
C TYR A 164 1.05 -14.69 -4.29
N LEU A 165 0.34 -14.40 -3.21
CA LEU A 165 -0.66 -15.30 -2.63
C LEU A 165 -1.72 -15.70 -3.67
N ARG A 166 -2.26 -14.74 -4.44
CA ARG A 166 -3.28 -15.00 -5.47
C ARG A 166 -2.72 -15.82 -6.64
N LEU A 167 -1.48 -15.56 -7.05
CA LEU A 167 -0.81 -16.32 -8.10
C LEU A 167 -0.59 -17.78 -7.67
N ASP A 168 -0.08 -17.99 -6.45
CA ASP A 168 0.13 -19.35 -5.93
C ASP A 168 -1.18 -20.12 -5.79
N ALA A 169 -2.23 -19.49 -5.29
CA ALA A 169 -3.57 -20.09 -5.18
C ALA A 169 -4.14 -20.51 -6.55
N ALA A 170 -3.85 -19.74 -7.60
CA ALA A 170 -4.27 -20.00 -8.98
C ALA A 170 -3.41 -21.07 -9.70
N GLY A 171 -2.43 -21.68 -9.03
CA GLY A 171 -1.56 -22.70 -9.59
C GLY A 171 -0.23 -22.19 -10.16
N GLU A 172 0.02 -20.88 -10.12
CA GLU A 172 1.30 -20.29 -10.50
C GLU A 172 2.28 -20.40 -9.31
N ARG A 173 2.78 -21.61 -9.10
CA ARG A 173 3.50 -22.05 -7.91
C ARG A 173 4.68 -21.15 -7.54
N ILE A 174 4.71 -20.76 -6.27
CA ILE A 174 5.87 -20.18 -5.58
C ILE A 174 6.31 -21.18 -4.51
N SER A 175 7.56 -21.66 -4.60
CA SER A 175 8.11 -22.67 -3.68
C SER A 175 8.77 -21.97 -2.51
N PHE A 176 8.33 -22.28 -1.31
CA PHE A 176 8.99 -21.89 -0.06
C PHE A 176 9.73 -23.11 0.51
N ASP A 177 10.88 -22.88 1.12
CA ASP A 177 11.67 -23.94 1.78
C ASP A 177 11.17 -24.11 3.23
N ILE A 178 9.91 -24.54 3.34
CA ILE A 178 9.21 -24.84 4.59
C ILE A 178 8.40 -26.13 4.41
N ASP A 179 8.26 -26.91 5.48
CA ASP A 179 7.54 -28.20 5.46
C ASP A 179 6.01 -28.02 5.38
N GLU A 180 5.51 -26.87 5.75
CA GLU A 180 4.08 -26.56 5.82
C GLU A 180 3.60 -25.81 4.57
N ALA A 181 2.27 -25.82 4.35
CA ALA A 181 1.67 -24.98 3.31
C ALA A 181 1.90 -23.49 3.65
N PRO A 182 2.34 -22.66 2.68
CA PRO A 182 2.62 -21.26 2.94
C PRO A 182 1.38 -20.48 3.39
N GLY A 183 1.54 -19.64 4.41
CA GLY A 183 0.56 -18.68 4.91
C GLY A 183 0.79 -17.28 4.35
N PHE A 184 -0.04 -16.33 4.76
CA PHE A 184 0.10 -14.93 4.32
C PHE A 184 1.45 -14.31 4.70
N GLU A 185 1.97 -14.65 5.88
CA GLU A 185 3.24 -14.11 6.39
C GLU A 185 4.45 -14.54 5.56
N ASP A 186 4.40 -15.74 4.95
CA ASP A 186 5.47 -16.22 4.08
C ASP A 186 5.54 -15.41 2.78
N PHE A 187 4.38 -15.12 2.17
CA PHE A 187 4.30 -14.22 1.02
C PHE A 187 4.67 -12.78 1.37
N LEU A 188 4.32 -12.32 2.58
CA LEU A 188 4.71 -10.99 3.08
C LEU A 188 6.23 -10.91 3.28
N SER A 189 6.84 -11.93 3.88
CA SER A 189 8.30 -12.03 4.06
C SER A 189 9.03 -12.00 2.73
N MET A 190 8.58 -12.78 1.74
CA MET A 190 9.11 -12.74 0.38
C MET A 190 9.00 -11.33 -0.22
N SER A 191 7.85 -10.67 -0.05
CA SER A 191 7.64 -9.33 -0.57
C SER A 191 8.56 -8.30 0.09
N VAL A 192 8.74 -8.36 1.40
CA VAL A 192 9.69 -7.49 2.14
C VAL A 192 11.10 -7.67 1.63
N LEU A 193 11.58 -8.92 1.46
CA LEU A 193 12.93 -9.21 0.99
C LEU A 193 13.18 -8.73 -0.44
N VAL A 194 12.21 -8.92 -1.35
CA VAL A 194 12.30 -8.40 -2.71
C VAL A 194 12.30 -6.87 -2.71
N SER A 195 11.51 -6.23 -1.83
CA SER A 195 11.43 -4.76 -1.75
C SER A 195 12.67 -4.11 -1.14
N SER A 196 13.32 -4.77 -0.18
CA SER A 196 14.44 -4.18 0.57
C SER A 196 15.80 -4.49 -0.05
N VAL A 197 16.05 -5.75 -0.40
CA VAL A 197 17.37 -6.21 -0.87
C VAL A 197 17.38 -6.85 -2.26
N GLY A 198 16.21 -6.95 -2.90
CA GLY A 198 16.07 -7.61 -4.21
C GLY A 198 16.27 -9.14 -4.17
N ALA A 199 16.16 -9.76 -2.99
CA ALA A 199 16.46 -11.17 -2.79
C ALA A 199 15.21 -12.05 -2.86
N LEU A 200 15.38 -13.27 -3.41
CA LEU A 200 14.36 -14.32 -3.48
C LEU A 200 14.56 -15.40 -2.40
N SER A 201 15.24 -15.06 -1.31
CA SER A 201 15.63 -16.03 -0.27
C SER A 201 14.44 -16.62 0.50
N ALA A 202 13.28 -15.95 0.53
CA ALA A 202 12.10 -16.47 1.22
C ALA A 202 11.21 -17.35 0.34
N GLY A 203 11.19 -17.13 -0.99
CA GLY A 203 10.36 -17.91 -1.91
C GLY A 203 10.89 -17.86 -3.34
N THR A 204 10.74 -18.96 -4.07
CA THR A 204 11.23 -19.12 -5.44
C THR A 204 10.06 -19.28 -6.42
N PRO A 205 9.88 -18.37 -7.41
CA PRO A 205 8.87 -18.52 -8.44
C PRO A 205 9.20 -19.73 -9.34
N ARG A 206 8.22 -20.60 -9.58
CA ARG A 206 8.37 -21.82 -10.38
C ARG A 206 7.73 -21.73 -11.76
N THR A 207 7.07 -20.62 -12.08
CA THR A 207 6.43 -20.38 -13.37
C THR A 207 6.86 -19.04 -13.96
N GLY A 208 6.72 -18.92 -15.29
CA GLY A 208 7.05 -17.67 -16.00
C GLY A 208 6.15 -16.50 -15.57
N THR A 209 4.89 -16.77 -15.20
CA THR A 209 3.96 -15.75 -14.71
C THR A 209 4.37 -15.22 -13.33
N ALA A 210 4.68 -16.13 -12.39
CA ALA A 210 5.19 -15.75 -11.08
C ALA A 210 6.50 -14.97 -11.20
N LEU A 211 7.42 -15.39 -12.08
CA LEU A 211 8.68 -14.69 -12.32
C LEU A 211 8.47 -13.28 -12.91
N ARG A 212 7.50 -13.10 -13.82
CA ARG A 212 7.14 -11.76 -14.33
C ARG A 212 6.63 -10.84 -13.22
N ALA A 213 5.84 -11.37 -12.29
CA ALA A 213 5.37 -10.60 -11.13
C ALA A 213 6.53 -10.16 -10.23
N VAL A 214 7.50 -11.03 -9.98
CA VAL A 214 8.73 -10.69 -9.21
C VAL A 214 9.55 -9.63 -9.92
N ARG A 215 9.79 -9.75 -11.23
CA ARG A 215 10.52 -8.72 -12.01
C ARG A 215 9.84 -7.36 -11.92
N ALA A 216 8.51 -7.32 -12.09
CA ALA A 216 7.76 -6.07 -11.94
C ALA A 216 7.92 -5.49 -10.51
N HIS A 217 7.83 -6.35 -9.48
CA HIS A 217 8.04 -5.93 -8.09
C HIS A 217 9.44 -5.34 -7.89
N THR A 218 10.48 -6.01 -8.36
CA THR A 218 11.87 -5.53 -8.24
C THR A 218 12.06 -4.16 -8.90
N LEU A 219 11.44 -3.91 -10.07
CA LEU A 219 11.48 -2.60 -10.72
C LEU A 219 10.79 -1.52 -9.90
N PHE A 220 9.58 -1.81 -9.37
CA PHE A 220 8.90 -0.87 -8.47
C PHE A 220 9.70 -0.62 -7.19
N ALA A 221 10.23 -1.67 -6.57
CA ALA A 221 11.06 -1.56 -5.39
C ALA A 221 12.32 -0.72 -5.63
N PHE A 222 12.98 -0.89 -6.77
CA PHE A 222 14.13 -0.08 -7.16
C PHE A 222 13.78 1.41 -7.25
N VAL A 223 12.65 1.74 -7.90
CA VAL A 223 12.17 3.12 -8.01
C VAL A 223 11.86 3.69 -6.62
N PHE A 224 11.13 2.95 -5.77
CA PHE A 224 10.84 3.40 -4.40
C PHE A 224 12.10 3.63 -3.58
N ASN A 225 13.06 2.71 -3.62
CA ASN A 225 14.31 2.83 -2.86
C ASN A 225 15.15 4.02 -3.37
N ALA A 226 15.19 4.27 -4.68
CA ALA A 226 15.87 5.42 -5.25
C ALA A 226 15.24 6.75 -4.77
N PHE A 227 13.90 6.83 -4.76
CA PHE A 227 13.19 7.99 -4.21
C PHE A 227 13.43 8.17 -2.71
N LEU A 228 13.40 7.06 -1.93
CA LEU A 228 13.62 7.08 -0.49
C LEU A 228 15.03 7.63 -0.18
N VAL A 229 16.05 7.17 -0.88
CA VAL A 229 17.44 7.66 -0.71
C VAL A 229 17.53 9.14 -1.11
N ALA A 230 16.99 9.53 -2.27
CA ALA A 230 17.01 10.92 -2.72
C ALA A 230 16.33 11.86 -1.73
N MET A 231 15.16 11.47 -1.20
CA MET A 231 14.44 12.25 -0.19
C MET A 231 15.21 12.35 1.12
N THR A 232 15.77 11.24 1.60
CA THR A 232 16.56 11.25 2.85
C THR A 232 17.76 12.18 2.73
N VAL A 233 18.48 12.12 1.62
CA VAL A 233 19.61 13.02 1.35
C VAL A 233 19.14 14.48 1.30
N SER A 234 18.06 14.77 0.58
CA SER A 234 17.50 16.13 0.47
C SER A 234 17.09 16.70 1.84
N LEU A 235 16.43 15.88 2.68
CA LEU A 235 16.02 16.28 4.03
C LEU A 235 17.22 16.53 4.94
N VAL A 236 18.24 15.66 4.91
CA VAL A 236 19.45 15.82 5.71
C VAL A 236 20.21 17.08 5.28
N VAL A 237 20.38 17.31 3.99
CA VAL A 237 21.03 18.52 3.48
C VAL A 237 20.24 19.76 3.91
N GLY A 238 18.91 19.77 3.75
CA GLY A 238 18.07 20.90 4.18
C GLY A 238 18.15 21.21 5.67
N LEU A 239 18.33 20.18 6.53
CA LEU A 239 18.51 20.37 7.98
C LEU A 239 19.89 20.88 8.38
N VAL A 240 20.92 20.60 7.56
CA VAL A 240 22.32 20.98 7.86
C VAL A 240 22.66 22.37 7.27
N THR A 241 22.06 22.72 6.14
CA THR A 241 22.40 23.96 5.40
C THR A 241 21.41 25.11 5.64
N GLY A 242 20.23 24.87 6.24
CA GLY A 242 19.22 25.87 6.60
C GLY A 242 19.40 26.33 8.03
#